data_5857ec216950e5473833a212c9b08fa4
#
_entry.id   5857ec216950e5473833a212c9b08fa4
#
_cell.length_a   1.000
_cell.length_b   1.000
_cell.length_c   1.000
_cell.angle_alpha   90.00
_cell.angle_beta   90.00
_cell.angle_gamma   90.00
#
_symmetry.space_group_name_H-M   'P 1'
#
loop_
_entity.id
_entity.type
_entity.pdbx_description
1 polymer ?
#
loop_
_entity_poly.entity_id
_entity_poly.type
_entity_poly.pdbx_seq_one_letter_code
_entity_poly.pdbx_strand_id
1 'polypeptide(L)'
;MPGTRPGMTGWRSRALATFVTTLALTSAAHADLKICNRMSYVVEAAIGVDSSGATATRGWLRIDPAQCRVVVPGALNADRIMLNARVLPLYGASPLPQNGTDRLCVAEDNFVIAAARQCRGSQTLAAFTEIKPTDTEDGNKIAYLAEDSDYDDEQAKLAAIQRLLLIAGYDASPIDGVDGPKTRAALSAFLKSRGLKPEIVDAPDFFDVIIKAVQQPSGGGLTWCNDTRYKIMAAVAEDDGKTITSRGWYGIAPGQCQRPDLGTQPKRVFSFAEAVDGSGRPVSIKGRALNWGGGTLLCTRDSKFEIGEQGDCAGRGLTATGFAAVDLSDGKPLRFTTP
;
A
#
# COMPACT_ATOMS: atom_id res chain seq x y z
N MET A 1 4.62 86.78 -64.02
CA MET A 1 4.23 87.87 -63.06
C MET A 1 3.65 87.22 -61.83
N PRO A 2 3.82 87.71 -60.67
CA PRO A 2 4.71 87.18 -59.67
C PRO A 2 3.89 86.42 -58.64
N GLY A 3 4.47 85.47 -57.96
CA GLY A 3 3.87 84.80 -56.86
C GLY A 3 4.75 84.58 -55.67
N THR A 4 4.37 84.97 -54.62
CA THR A 4 4.92 84.96 -53.27
C THR A 4 4.89 83.62 -52.61
N ARG A 5 6.07 83.26 -52.00
CA ARG A 5 6.22 82.22 -50.95
C ARG A 5 5.68 82.76 -49.60
N PRO A 6 5.19 81.89 -48.75
CA PRO A 6 5.56 81.92 -47.33
C PRO A 6 5.86 80.54 -46.79
N GLY A 7 6.86 80.37 -46.04
CA GLY A 7 6.98 80.51 -44.64
C GLY A 7 6.98 79.15 -43.95
N MET A 8 8.25 78.61 -43.69
CA MET A 8 8.46 77.41 -42.88
C MET A 8 8.19 77.73 -41.41
N THR A 9 7.25 77.01 -40.77
CA THR A 9 7.13 76.94 -39.33
C THR A 9 7.58 75.55 -38.86
N GLY A 10 8.67 75.57 -38.13
CA GLY A 10 9.27 74.39 -37.57
C GLY A 10 8.42 73.76 -36.45
N TRP A 11 8.14 72.50 -36.59
CA TRP A 11 7.47 71.69 -35.56
C TRP A 11 8.55 70.98 -34.75
N ARG A 12 8.70 71.43 -33.50
CA ARG A 12 9.57 70.76 -32.52
C ARG A 12 8.83 69.52 -32.01
N SER A 13 9.26 68.33 -32.42
CA SER A 13 8.84 67.06 -31.86
C SER A 13 9.43 66.91 -30.46
N ARG A 14 8.59 66.96 -29.46
CA ARG A 14 8.91 66.56 -28.10
C ARG A 14 8.83 65.01 -28.07
N ALA A 15 9.95 64.30 -27.98
CA ALA A 15 10.01 62.89 -27.68
C ALA A 15 9.63 62.68 -26.21
N LEU A 16 8.44 62.11 -25.95
CA LEU A 16 8.09 61.52 -24.64
C LEU A 16 8.84 60.21 -24.48
N ALA A 17 9.82 60.19 -23.62
CA ALA A 17 10.47 58.96 -23.15
C ALA A 17 9.49 58.26 -22.16
N THR A 18 8.79 57.22 -22.63
CA THR A 18 7.98 56.33 -21.78
C THR A 18 8.91 55.43 -21.00
N PHE A 19 9.11 55.67 -19.73
CA PHE A 19 9.80 54.78 -18.80
C PHE A 19 8.88 53.58 -18.54
N VAL A 20 9.13 52.45 -19.18
CA VAL A 20 8.48 51.15 -18.84
C VAL A 20 9.15 50.61 -17.57
N THR A 21 8.55 50.86 -16.43
CA THR A 21 8.93 50.21 -15.16
C THR A 21 8.46 48.76 -15.21
N THR A 22 9.38 47.84 -15.53
CA THR A 22 9.16 46.40 -15.36
C THR A 22 9.07 46.09 -13.86
N LEU A 23 7.81 45.89 -13.35
CA LEU A 23 7.60 45.29 -12.05
C LEU A 23 8.07 43.83 -12.15
N ALA A 24 9.26 43.53 -11.61
CA ALA A 24 9.65 42.16 -11.35
C ALA A 24 8.75 41.63 -10.25
N LEU A 25 7.77 40.82 -10.64
CA LEU A 25 6.99 39.97 -9.72
C LEU A 25 7.98 38.94 -9.13
N THR A 26 8.57 39.24 -7.99
CA THR A 26 9.27 38.26 -7.18
C THR A 26 8.21 37.30 -6.66
N SER A 27 8.07 36.13 -7.31
CA SER A 27 7.33 35.01 -6.74
C SER A 27 8.00 34.70 -5.40
N ALA A 28 7.29 34.90 -4.31
CA ALA A 28 7.72 34.44 -3.00
C ALA A 28 7.96 32.93 -3.12
N ALA A 29 9.20 32.49 -2.98
CA ALA A 29 9.52 31.07 -2.91
C ALA A 29 8.77 30.51 -1.69
N HIS A 30 7.74 29.71 -1.94
CA HIS A 30 7.00 29.02 -0.89
C HIS A 30 7.86 27.82 -0.46
N ALA A 31 8.38 27.84 0.75
CA ALA A 31 9.17 26.76 1.35
C ALA A 31 8.24 25.64 1.83
N ASP A 32 7.70 24.86 0.91
CA ASP A 32 6.81 23.75 1.24
C ASP A 32 7.57 22.62 1.96
N LEU A 33 6.92 21.98 2.94
CA LEU A 33 7.40 20.69 3.45
C LEU A 33 6.80 19.56 2.63
N LYS A 34 7.68 18.75 2.03
CA LYS A 34 7.32 17.55 1.27
C LYS A 34 7.78 16.30 2.01
N ILE A 35 6.93 15.28 2.02
CA ILE A 35 7.30 13.92 2.42
C ILE A 35 7.30 13.04 1.18
N CYS A 36 8.41 12.34 0.95
CA CYS A 36 8.59 11.42 -0.17
C CYS A 36 8.60 9.98 0.33
N ASN A 37 7.98 9.09 -0.42
CA ASN A 37 7.84 7.69 -0.07
C ASN A 37 8.79 6.82 -0.90
N ARG A 38 9.87 6.33 -0.27
CA ARG A 38 10.82 5.35 -0.81
C ARG A 38 10.61 3.95 -0.23
N MET A 39 9.39 3.65 0.18
CA MET A 39 9.02 2.33 0.68
C MET A 39 8.27 1.52 -0.39
N SER A 40 8.32 0.21 -0.27
CA SER A 40 7.50 -0.71 -1.08
C SER A 40 6.03 -0.79 -0.65
N TYR A 41 5.53 0.24 0.04
CA TYR A 41 4.17 0.33 0.56
C TYR A 41 3.53 1.66 0.19
N VAL A 42 2.25 1.66 -0.12
CA VAL A 42 1.46 2.90 -0.10
C VAL A 42 1.24 3.27 1.36
N VAL A 43 1.59 4.50 1.73
CA VAL A 43 1.52 4.98 3.10
C VAL A 43 0.51 6.12 3.25
N GLU A 44 0.02 6.27 4.46
CA GLU A 44 -0.73 7.45 4.92
C GLU A 44 0.08 8.11 6.03
N ALA A 45 0.43 9.38 5.81
CA ALA A 45 1.25 10.18 6.71
C ALA A 45 0.39 11.17 7.50
N ALA A 46 0.74 11.34 8.77
CA ALA A 46 0.24 12.41 9.62
C ALA A 46 1.42 13.25 10.14
N ILE A 47 1.29 14.57 10.03
CA ILE A 47 2.30 15.54 10.46
C ILE A 47 1.87 16.19 11.76
N GLY A 48 2.80 16.26 12.72
CA GLY A 48 2.72 17.07 13.91
C GLY A 48 3.66 18.28 13.79
N VAL A 49 3.17 19.44 14.17
CA VAL A 49 3.94 20.68 14.15
C VAL A 49 3.85 21.35 15.52
N ASP A 50 5.00 21.60 16.16
CA ASP A 50 5.12 22.46 17.31
C ASP A 50 5.54 23.85 16.84
N SER A 51 4.81 24.88 17.23
CA SER A 51 5.15 26.27 16.98
C SER A 51 4.71 27.14 18.13
N SER A 52 5.63 27.92 18.71
CA SER A 52 5.38 28.87 19.79
C SER A 52 4.58 28.27 20.98
N GLY A 53 4.88 27.01 21.33
CA GLY A 53 4.25 26.31 22.45
C GLY A 53 2.88 25.67 22.14
N ALA A 54 2.38 25.81 20.91
CA ALA A 54 1.19 25.13 20.43
C ALA A 54 1.55 23.95 19.53
N THR A 55 0.83 22.83 19.70
CA THR A 55 1.01 21.62 18.87
C THR A 55 -0.24 21.38 18.03
N ALA A 56 -0.07 21.23 16.73
CA ALA A 56 -1.14 20.84 15.81
C ALA A 56 -0.77 19.55 15.07
N THR A 57 -1.78 18.76 14.68
CA THR A 57 -1.60 17.60 13.82
C THR A 57 -2.52 17.66 12.62
N ARG A 58 -2.06 17.10 11.49
CA ARG A 58 -2.81 16.97 10.24
C ARG A 58 -2.51 15.62 9.60
N GLY A 59 -3.50 14.93 9.10
CA GLY A 59 -3.41 13.65 8.36
C GLY A 59 -4.82 13.24 7.90
N TRP A 60 -5.05 12.13 7.29
CA TRP A 60 -4.06 11.21 6.74
C TRP A 60 -3.78 11.59 5.30
N LEU A 61 -2.53 11.79 4.95
CA LEU A 61 -2.13 12.17 3.60
C LEU A 61 -1.52 10.95 2.93
N ARG A 62 -2.21 10.40 1.94
CA ARG A 62 -1.71 9.25 1.19
C ARG A 62 -0.52 9.66 0.31
N ILE A 63 0.53 8.85 0.34
CA ILE A 63 1.74 9.01 -0.46
C ILE A 63 2.06 7.67 -1.11
N ASP A 64 1.92 7.59 -2.42
CA ASP A 64 2.26 6.40 -3.19
C ASP A 64 3.79 6.23 -3.29
N PRO A 65 4.30 5.02 -3.50
CA PRO A 65 5.73 4.78 -3.71
C PRO A 65 6.29 5.63 -4.85
N ALA A 66 7.51 6.12 -4.68
CA ALA A 66 8.20 7.06 -5.57
C ALA A 66 7.51 8.44 -5.71
N GLN A 67 6.54 8.75 -4.87
CA GLN A 67 5.87 10.06 -4.89
C GLN A 67 6.25 10.90 -3.68
N CYS A 68 6.29 12.23 -3.93
CA CYS A 68 6.41 13.23 -2.88
C CYS A 68 5.10 13.99 -2.76
N ARG A 69 4.69 14.29 -1.53
CA ARG A 69 3.48 15.08 -1.27
C ARG A 69 3.78 16.27 -0.39
N VAL A 70 3.27 17.44 -0.74
CA VAL A 70 3.27 18.60 0.13
C VAL A 70 2.35 18.30 1.32
N VAL A 71 2.95 18.26 2.52
CA VAL A 71 2.22 17.99 3.76
C VAL A 71 1.97 19.26 4.58
N VAL A 72 2.85 20.26 4.44
CA VAL A 72 2.65 21.61 4.96
C VAL A 72 3.01 22.59 3.84
N PRO A 73 2.02 23.35 3.32
CA PRO A 73 2.28 24.35 2.30
C PRO A 73 2.82 25.64 2.91
N GLY A 74 3.71 26.34 2.19
CA GLY A 74 4.25 27.63 2.56
C GLY A 74 5.38 27.57 3.58
N ALA A 75 5.89 28.76 3.97
CA ALA A 75 7.00 28.86 4.89
C ALA A 75 6.67 28.22 6.26
N LEU A 76 7.42 27.19 6.59
CA LEU A 76 7.26 26.42 7.82
C LEU A 76 8.02 27.10 8.97
N ASN A 77 7.31 27.84 9.80
CA ASN A 77 7.81 28.39 11.06
C ASN A 77 7.46 27.39 12.19
N ALA A 78 8.23 26.32 12.32
CA ALA A 78 8.03 25.30 13.31
C ALA A 78 9.28 25.12 14.16
N ASP A 79 9.10 24.99 15.45
CA ASP A 79 10.17 24.65 16.39
C ASP A 79 10.56 23.16 16.23
N ARG A 80 9.54 22.31 16.02
CA ARG A 80 9.70 20.86 15.80
C ARG A 80 8.67 20.34 14.79
N ILE A 81 9.10 19.37 13.98
CA ILE A 81 8.26 18.67 13.01
C ILE A 81 8.28 17.19 13.38
N MET A 82 7.11 16.60 13.47
CA MET A 82 6.94 15.20 13.86
C MET A 82 6.12 14.47 12.82
N LEU A 83 6.45 13.22 12.59
CA LEU A 83 5.81 12.36 11.58
C LEU A 83 5.29 11.08 12.25
N ASN A 84 4.08 10.71 11.92
CA ASN A 84 3.55 9.36 12.04
C ASN A 84 3.17 8.86 10.66
N ALA A 85 3.43 7.60 10.36
CA ALA A 85 3.00 6.99 9.11
C ALA A 85 2.42 5.60 9.38
N ARG A 86 1.42 5.23 8.59
CA ARG A 86 0.81 3.90 8.58
C ARG A 86 0.71 3.38 7.15
N VAL A 87 0.78 2.07 6.97
CA VAL A 87 0.48 1.44 5.68
C VAL A 87 -1.01 1.19 5.55
N LEU A 88 -1.49 1.05 4.31
CA LEU A 88 -2.90 0.70 4.09
C LEU A 88 -3.23 -0.68 4.70
N PRO A 89 -4.46 -0.88 5.22
CA PRO A 89 -4.88 -2.13 5.86
C PRO A 89 -4.72 -3.38 4.99
N LEU A 90 -4.72 -3.23 3.67
CA LEU A 90 -4.54 -4.33 2.72
C LEU A 90 -3.20 -5.06 2.88
N TYR A 91 -2.19 -4.41 3.44
CA TYR A 91 -0.86 -5.01 3.68
C TYR A 91 -0.78 -5.85 4.97
N GLY A 92 -1.83 -5.86 5.80
CA GLY A 92 -1.83 -6.55 7.09
C GLY A 92 -1.17 -5.73 8.20
N ALA A 93 -0.37 -6.41 9.04
CA ALA A 93 0.34 -5.73 10.14
C ALA A 93 1.32 -4.68 9.60
N SER A 94 1.33 -3.50 10.22
CA SER A 94 2.22 -2.42 9.79
C SER A 94 3.69 -2.79 10.05
N PRO A 95 4.55 -2.75 9.02
CA PRO A 95 6.00 -2.93 9.19
C PRO A 95 6.68 -1.67 9.76
N LEU A 96 5.95 -0.53 9.81
CA LEU A 96 6.48 0.73 10.27
C LEU A 96 6.64 0.73 11.79
N PRO A 97 7.79 1.20 12.29
CA PRO A 97 8.01 1.32 13.73
C PRO A 97 7.01 2.31 14.34
N GLN A 98 6.35 1.89 15.42
CA GLN A 98 5.40 2.71 16.18
C GLN A 98 6.02 3.16 17.52
N ASN A 99 7.33 3.43 17.51
CA ASN A 99 8.13 3.73 18.69
C ASN A 99 8.45 5.22 18.88
N GLY A 100 7.76 6.11 18.19
CA GLY A 100 7.90 7.56 18.35
C GLY A 100 7.64 8.00 19.79
N THR A 101 8.43 8.95 20.28
CA THR A 101 8.40 9.44 21.66
C THR A 101 7.28 10.44 21.92
N ASP A 102 6.87 11.18 20.88
CA ASP A 102 5.79 12.16 21.00
C ASP A 102 4.43 11.49 20.85
N ARG A 103 3.53 11.75 21.79
CA ARG A 103 2.15 11.25 21.75
C ARG A 103 1.22 12.39 21.35
N LEU A 104 0.69 12.32 20.13
CA LEU A 104 -0.18 13.35 19.56
C LEU A 104 -1.50 12.78 19.11
N CYS A 105 -2.53 13.61 19.13
CA CYS A 105 -3.88 13.21 18.74
C CYS A 105 -4.01 13.06 17.22
N VAL A 106 -4.68 11.98 16.80
CA VAL A 106 -5.10 11.68 15.44
C VAL A 106 -6.58 11.32 15.43
N ALA A 107 -7.22 11.34 14.25
CA ALA A 107 -8.55 10.80 14.05
C ALA A 107 -8.50 9.63 13.04
N GLU A 108 -9.59 8.90 12.89
CA GLU A 108 -9.69 7.76 11.98
C GLU A 108 -9.59 8.20 10.51
N ASP A 109 -10.40 9.20 10.14
CA ASP A 109 -10.41 9.81 8.80
C ASP A 109 -9.44 11.00 8.71
N ASN A 110 -9.44 11.69 7.56
CA ASN A 110 -8.65 12.92 7.36
C ASN A 110 -8.98 13.98 8.43
N PHE A 111 -7.96 14.55 9.03
CA PHE A 111 -8.11 15.46 10.17
C PHE A 111 -7.16 16.64 10.14
N VAL A 112 -7.56 17.70 10.85
CA VAL A 112 -6.71 18.78 11.33
C VAL A 112 -7.09 19.02 12.81
N ILE A 113 -6.15 18.84 13.71
CA ILE A 113 -6.36 18.96 15.16
C ILE A 113 -5.42 20.04 15.68
N ALA A 114 -5.99 21.15 16.15
CA ALA A 114 -5.28 22.11 16.99
C ALA A 114 -5.23 21.60 18.44
N ALA A 115 -4.22 21.97 19.20
CA ALA A 115 -3.99 21.48 20.57
C ALA A 115 -3.88 19.94 20.65
N ALA A 116 -3.07 19.36 19.75
CA ALA A 116 -2.97 17.92 19.51
C ALA A 116 -2.35 17.10 20.68
N ARG A 117 -2.01 17.71 21.81
CA ARG A 117 -1.57 16.99 23.04
C ARG A 117 -2.74 16.60 23.95
N GLN A 118 -3.96 17.07 23.66
CA GLN A 118 -5.17 16.79 24.43
C GLN A 118 -6.28 16.30 23.51
N CYS A 119 -6.43 14.98 23.39
CA CYS A 119 -7.41 14.36 22.53
C CYS A 119 -8.84 14.56 23.04
N ARG A 120 -9.80 14.77 22.13
CA ARG A 120 -11.21 14.97 22.41
C ARG A 120 -12.08 14.07 21.53
N GLY A 121 -13.21 13.64 22.06
CA GLY A 121 -14.17 12.81 21.31
C GLY A 121 -13.57 11.50 20.82
N SER A 122 -13.65 11.24 19.53
CA SER A 122 -13.13 10.02 18.87
C SER A 122 -11.62 10.06 18.54
N GLN A 123 -10.92 11.13 18.96
CA GLN A 123 -9.48 11.24 18.73
C GLN A 123 -8.71 10.26 19.62
N THR A 124 -7.61 9.70 19.08
CA THR A 124 -6.73 8.76 19.79
C THR A 124 -5.28 9.26 19.78
N LEU A 125 -4.48 8.80 20.75
CA LEU A 125 -3.06 9.11 20.79
C LEU A 125 -2.27 8.17 19.88
N ALA A 126 -1.51 8.74 18.92
CA ALA A 126 -0.55 8.02 18.10
C ALA A 126 0.89 8.42 18.44
N ALA A 127 1.84 7.54 18.15
CA ALA A 127 3.26 7.77 18.36
C ALA A 127 3.85 8.54 17.16
N PHE A 128 4.41 9.71 17.39
CA PHE A 128 5.09 10.51 16.41
C PHE A 128 6.60 10.53 16.65
N THR A 129 7.37 10.51 15.58
CA THR A 129 8.83 10.64 15.62
C THR A 129 9.22 12.01 15.08
N GLU A 130 10.10 12.72 15.78
CA GLU A 130 10.67 13.97 15.29
C GLU A 130 11.47 13.71 14.01
N ILE A 131 11.24 14.52 12.98
CA ILE A 131 11.99 14.49 11.73
C ILE A 131 12.75 15.79 11.53
N LYS A 132 13.88 15.69 10.81
CA LYS A 132 14.72 16.84 10.41
C LYS A 132 14.73 16.89 8.88
N PRO A 133 13.78 17.61 8.26
CA PRO A 133 13.76 17.75 6.81
C PRO A 133 15.02 18.47 6.32
N THR A 134 15.47 18.09 5.11
CA THR A 134 16.60 18.72 4.42
C THR A 134 16.09 19.82 3.50
N ASP A 135 16.81 20.94 3.42
CA ASP A 135 16.51 22.00 2.47
C ASP A 135 16.93 21.57 1.05
N THR A 136 16.08 21.89 0.08
CA THR A 136 16.31 21.64 -1.34
C THR A 136 16.73 22.93 -2.06
N GLU A 137 17.35 22.84 -3.23
CA GLU A 137 17.83 23.99 -4.01
C GLU A 137 16.70 24.97 -4.39
N ASP A 138 15.48 24.47 -4.54
CA ASP A 138 14.28 25.27 -4.83
C ASP A 138 13.64 25.89 -3.56
N GLY A 139 14.31 25.77 -2.41
CA GLY A 139 13.91 26.36 -1.13
C GLY A 139 12.84 25.56 -0.38
N ASN A 140 12.41 24.41 -0.87
CA ASN A 140 11.51 23.50 -0.15
C ASN A 140 12.27 22.70 0.92
N LYS A 141 11.50 22.08 1.83
CA LYS A 141 12.01 21.11 2.78
C LYS A 141 11.49 19.72 2.44
N ILE A 142 12.39 18.72 2.49
CA ILE A 142 12.06 17.34 2.13
C ILE A 142 12.48 16.37 3.23
N ALA A 143 11.62 15.36 3.49
CA ALA A 143 11.98 14.19 4.27
C ALA A 143 11.48 12.92 3.57
N TYR A 144 12.19 11.81 3.79
CA TYR A 144 11.90 10.53 3.16
C TYR A 144 11.36 9.53 4.18
N LEU A 145 10.35 8.78 3.76
CA LEU A 145 9.98 7.51 4.38
C LEU A 145 10.75 6.43 3.62
N ALA A 146 11.56 5.67 4.32
CA ALA A 146 12.37 4.58 3.77
C ALA A 146 12.22 3.33 4.65
N GLU A 147 12.50 2.17 4.07
CA GLU A 147 12.62 0.88 4.75
C GLU A 147 14.08 0.40 4.73
N ASP A 148 14.38 -0.68 5.44
CA ASP A 148 15.75 -1.20 5.57
C ASP A 148 16.41 -1.56 4.21
N SER A 149 15.62 -1.79 3.18
CA SER A 149 16.10 -2.07 1.82
C SER A 149 16.70 -0.85 1.10
N ASP A 150 16.51 0.35 1.63
CA ASP A 150 17.02 1.64 1.13
C ASP A 150 16.85 1.82 -0.40
N TYR A 151 15.61 1.63 -0.86
CA TYR A 151 15.26 1.78 -2.28
C TYR A 151 15.44 3.23 -2.76
N ASP A 152 15.89 3.40 -3.99
CA ASP A 152 15.67 4.64 -4.73
C ASP A 152 14.19 4.75 -5.18
N ASP A 153 13.84 5.83 -5.86
CA ASP A 153 12.43 6.09 -6.21
C ASP A 153 11.90 5.03 -7.21
N GLU A 154 12.69 4.62 -8.22
CA GLU A 154 12.30 3.61 -9.20
C GLU A 154 12.19 2.22 -8.56
N GLN A 155 13.14 1.88 -7.71
CA GLN A 155 13.11 0.63 -6.96
C GLN A 155 11.91 0.56 -6.00
N ALA A 156 11.60 1.65 -5.30
CA ALA A 156 10.44 1.73 -4.41
C ALA A 156 9.13 1.52 -5.16
N LYS A 157 8.96 2.16 -6.33
CA LYS A 157 7.79 1.95 -7.21
C LYS A 157 7.67 0.49 -7.60
N LEU A 158 8.75 -0.11 -8.08
CA LEU A 158 8.73 -1.48 -8.57
C LEU A 158 8.53 -2.51 -7.44
N ALA A 159 9.19 -2.33 -6.29
CA ALA A 159 9.00 -3.16 -5.11
C ALA A 159 7.55 -3.11 -4.60
N ALA A 160 6.91 -1.94 -4.66
CA ALA A 160 5.50 -1.80 -4.31
C ALA A 160 4.58 -2.52 -5.30
N ILE A 161 4.88 -2.46 -6.59
CA ILE A 161 4.16 -3.24 -7.61
C ILE A 161 4.32 -4.74 -7.33
N GLN A 162 5.54 -5.23 -7.08
CA GLN A 162 5.80 -6.62 -6.73
C GLN A 162 4.98 -7.05 -5.52
N ARG A 163 4.96 -6.23 -4.46
CA ARG A 163 4.20 -6.50 -3.23
C ARG A 163 2.70 -6.57 -3.49
N LEU A 164 2.14 -5.63 -4.23
CA LEU A 164 0.71 -5.60 -4.55
C LEU A 164 0.31 -6.75 -5.49
N LEU A 165 1.16 -7.12 -6.44
CA LEU A 165 0.95 -8.29 -7.29
C LEU A 165 0.92 -9.59 -6.46
N LEU A 166 1.84 -9.75 -5.50
CA LEU A 166 1.82 -10.88 -4.58
C LEU A 166 0.53 -10.95 -3.77
N ILE A 167 0.06 -9.81 -3.22
CA ILE A 167 -1.22 -9.74 -2.50
C ILE A 167 -2.40 -10.06 -3.44
N ALA A 168 -2.33 -9.62 -4.71
CA ALA A 168 -3.32 -9.95 -5.73
C ALA A 168 -3.24 -11.41 -6.22
N GLY A 169 -2.25 -12.20 -5.73
CA GLY A 169 -2.09 -13.63 -6.06
C GLY A 169 -1.23 -13.90 -7.28
N TYR A 170 -0.46 -12.92 -7.77
CA TYR A 170 0.49 -13.09 -8.86
C TYR A 170 1.91 -13.14 -8.29
N ASP A 171 2.65 -14.24 -8.57
CA ASP A 171 3.99 -14.44 -8.02
C ASP A 171 5.03 -13.50 -8.66
N ALA A 172 5.24 -12.36 -8.04
CA ALA A 172 6.25 -11.36 -8.38
C ALA A 172 7.43 -11.37 -7.40
N SER A 173 7.65 -12.46 -6.65
CA SER A 173 8.76 -12.58 -5.70
C SER A 173 10.13 -12.71 -6.38
N PRO A 174 11.21 -12.24 -5.74
CA PRO A 174 11.28 -11.51 -4.48
C PRO A 174 10.78 -10.06 -4.60
N ILE A 175 10.52 -9.41 -3.44
CA ILE A 175 10.24 -7.97 -3.39
C ILE A 175 11.61 -7.28 -3.25
N ASP A 176 12.21 -6.89 -4.36
CA ASP A 176 13.58 -6.37 -4.43
C ASP A 176 13.72 -5.08 -5.27
N GLY A 177 12.61 -4.62 -5.87
CA GLY A 177 12.62 -3.46 -6.74
C GLY A 177 13.35 -3.68 -8.07
N VAL A 178 13.55 -4.94 -8.50
CA VAL A 178 14.23 -5.28 -9.75
C VAL A 178 13.22 -5.74 -10.81
N ASP A 179 13.32 -5.17 -12.02
CA ASP A 179 12.48 -5.57 -13.16
C ASP A 179 12.95 -6.92 -13.75
N GLY A 180 12.67 -8.00 -13.03
CA GLY A 180 13.00 -9.35 -13.45
C GLY A 180 11.94 -9.99 -14.36
N PRO A 181 12.29 -11.12 -15.04
CA PRO A 181 11.33 -11.85 -15.89
C PRO A 181 10.06 -12.28 -15.14
N LYS A 182 10.19 -12.64 -13.87
CA LYS A 182 9.09 -13.06 -13.00
C LYS A 182 8.15 -11.91 -12.69
N THR A 183 8.69 -10.74 -12.34
CA THR A 183 7.93 -9.51 -12.13
C THR A 183 7.14 -9.11 -13.38
N ARG A 184 7.80 -9.13 -14.56
CA ARG A 184 7.14 -8.82 -15.85
C ARG A 184 6.03 -9.81 -16.17
N ALA A 185 6.25 -11.11 -15.94
CA ALA A 185 5.24 -12.14 -16.18
C ALA A 185 4.03 -11.96 -15.25
N ALA A 186 4.25 -11.72 -13.96
CA ALA A 186 3.20 -11.47 -12.98
C ALA A 186 2.39 -10.21 -13.33
N LEU A 187 3.05 -9.11 -13.68
CA LEU A 187 2.41 -7.86 -14.08
C LEU A 187 1.59 -8.03 -15.36
N SER A 188 2.14 -8.70 -16.38
CA SER A 188 1.42 -9.00 -17.63
C SER A 188 0.18 -9.85 -17.37
N ALA A 189 0.27 -10.89 -16.55
CA ALA A 189 -0.85 -11.74 -16.17
C ALA A 189 -1.94 -10.95 -15.42
N PHE A 190 -1.54 -10.08 -14.48
CA PHE A 190 -2.45 -9.18 -13.78
C PHE A 190 -3.19 -8.26 -14.74
N LEU A 191 -2.47 -7.52 -15.59
CA LEU A 191 -3.05 -6.58 -16.57
C LEU A 191 -4.03 -7.28 -17.50
N LYS A 192 -3.64 -8.45 -18.05
CA LYS A 192 -4.50 -9.27 -18.91
C LYS A 192 -5.78 -9.72 -18.20
N SER A 193 -5.67 -10.15 -16.94
CA SER A 193 -6.83 -10.61 -16.15
C SER A 193 -7.84 -9.49 -15.89
N ARG A 194 -7.39 -8.23 -15.94
CA ARG A 194 -8.22 -7.04 -15.72
C ARG A 194 -8.62 -6.32 -17.01
N GLY A 195 -8.21 -6.82 -18.18
CA GLY A 195 -8.43 -6.14 -19.45
C GLY A 195 -7.75 -4.78 -19.53
N LEU A 196 -6.65 -4.60 -18.79
CA LEU A 196 -5.89 -3.34 -18.73
C LEU A 196 -4.77 -3.35 -19.78
N LYS A 197 -4.48 -2.17 -20.32
CA LYS A 197 -3.36 -1.99 -21.24
C LYS A 197 -2.05 -1.78 -20.47
N PRO A 198 -0.88 -2.16 -21.03
CA PRO A 198 0.41 -1.99 -20.36
C PRO A 198 0.73 -0.55 -19.94
N GLU A 199 0.29 0.45 -20.72
CA GLU A 199 0.57 1.87 -20.49
C GLU A 199 -0.03 2.41 -19.18
N ILE A 200 -0.99 1.67 -18.57
CA ILE A 200 -1.57 2.04 -17.27
C ILE A 200 -0.52 2.08 -16.14
N VAL A 201 0.59 1.33 -16.27
CA VAL A 201 1.64 1.24 -15.25
C VAL A 201 2.33 2.59 -15.01
N ASP A 202 2.37 3.43 -16.04
CA ASP A 202 2.95 4.77 -15.96
C ASP A 202 1.90 5.87 -15.70
N ALA A 203 0.64 5.48 -15.57
CA ALA A 203 -0.42 6.42 -15.22
C ALA A 203 -0.33 6.82 -13.73
N PRO A 204 -0.64 8.07 -13.39
CA PRO A 204 -0.55 8.56 -12.01
C PRO A 204 -1.52 7.87 -11.05
N ASP A 205 -2.58 7.24 -11.57
CA ASP A 205 -3.59 6.50 -10.80
C ASP A 205 -3.36 4.97 -10.79
N PHE A 206 -2.21 4.49 -11.28
CA PHE A 206 -1.94 3.05 -11.34
C PHE A 206 -2.04 2.36 -9.97
N PHE A 207 -1.55 3.01 -8.92
CA PHE A 207 -1.67 2.45 -7.56
C PHE A 207 -3.13 2.35 -7.09
N ASP A 208 -4.02 3.24 -7.52
CA ASP A 208 -5.45 3.11 -7.24
C ASP A 208 -6.06 1.91 -7.95
N VAL A 209 -5.66 1.69 -9.21
CA VAL A 209 -6.13 0.54 -10.02
C VAL A 209 -5.72 -0.77 -9.38
N ILE A 210 -4.44 -0.94 -9.03
CA ILE A 210 -3.94 -2.20 -8.47
C ILE A 210 -4.47 -2.44 -7.04
N ILE A 211 -4.57 -1.39 -6.21
CA ILE A 211 -5.16 -1.47 -4.87
C ILE A 211 -6.62 -1.88 -4.95
N LYS A 212 -7.41 -1.26 -5.83
CA LYS A 212 -8.80 -1.64 -6.07
C LYS A 212 -8.90 -3.09 -6.55
N ALA A 213 -7.97 -3.53 -7.39
CA ALA A 213 -7.92 -4.91 -7.85
C ALA A 213 -7.61 -5.90 -6.73
N VAL A 214 -6.76 -5.51 -5.77
CA VAL A 214 -6.47 -6.31 -4.57
C VAL A 214 -7.69 -6.38 -3.64
N GLN A 215 -8.37 -5.25 -3.47
CA GLN A 215 -9.55 -5.16 -2.60
C GLN A 215 -10.81 -5.79 -3.25
N GLN A 216 -10.86 -5.82 -4.56
CA GLN A 216 -11.94 -6.42 -5.35
C GLN A 216 -11.38 -7.49 -6.28
N PRO A 217 -11.06 -8.68 -5.79
CA PRO A 217 -10.55 -9.77 -6.63
C PRO A 217 -11.51 -10.05 -7.78
N SER A 218 -11.01 -10.09 -9.01
CA SER A 218 -11.84 -10.43 -10.18
C SER A 218 -12.36 -11.84 -10.07
N GLY A 219 -13.69 -11.98 -10.08
CA GLY A 219 -14.38 -13.27 -10.08
C GLY A 219 -14.03 -14.09 -8.86
N GLY A 220 -14.88 -14.06 -7.85
CA GLY A 220 -15.11 -15.04 -6.77
C GLY A 220 -13.96 -15.97 -6.33
N GLY A 221 -12.71 -15.52 -6.31
CA GLY A 221 -11.56 -16.36 -5.96
C GLY A 221 -11.15 -16.24 -4.50
N LEU A 222 -10.75 -17.37 -3.91
CA LEU A 222 -10.20 -17.42 -2.56
C LEU A 222 -8.83 -16.69 -2.51
N THR A 223 -8.66 -15.79 -1.55
CA THR A 223 -7.37 -15.22 -1.19
C THR A 223 -7.12 -15.48 0.29
N TRP A 224 -5.96 -16.04 0.62
CA TRP A 224 -5.50 -16.23 1.99
C TRP A 224 -4.49 -15.15 2.35
N CYS A 225 -4.60 -14.56 3.55
CA CYS A 225 -3.61 -13.63 4.10
C CYS A 225 -3.13 -14.12 5.47
N ASN A 226 -1.82 -14.16 5.68
CA ASN A 226 -1.20 -14.61 6.92
C ASN A 226 -0.82 -13.39 7.78
N ASP A 227 -1.66 -13.07 8.76
CA ASP A 227 -1.42 -12.00 9.73
C ASP A 227 -0.75 -12.53 11.03
N THR A 228 -0.22 -13.77 11.00
CA THR A 228 0.51 -14.36 12.11
C THR A 228 2.03 -14.19 11.96
N ARG A 229 2.77 -14.44 13.02
CA ARG A 229 4.24 -14.52 12.99
C ARG A 229 4.80 -15.87 12.51
N TYR A 230 3.94 -16.85 12.26
CA TYR A 230 4.31 -18.19 11.86
C TYR A 230 4.14 -18.39 10.35
N LYS A 231 4.87 -19.32 9.76
CA LYS A 231 4.55 -19.80 8.42
C LYS A 231 3.22 -20.56 8.47
N ILE A 232 2.33 -20.31 7.53
CA ILE A 232 1.07 -21.02 7.37
C ILE A 232 1.19 -22.01 6.22
N MET A 233 0.70 -23.23 6.44
CA MET A 233 0.48 -24.23 5.40
C MET A 233 -1.01 -24.34 5.15
N ALA A 234 -1.47 -23.92 3.97
CA ALA A 234 -2.87 -23.87 3.61
C ALA A 234 -3.23 -24.93 2.57
N ALA A 235 -4.47 -25.40 2.62
CA ALA A 235 -5.08 -26.29 1.64
C ALA A 235 -6.46 -25.78 1.23
N VAL A 236 -6.83 -26.00 -0.03
CA VAL A 236 -8.14 -25.68 -0.60
C VAL A 236 -8.84 -26.94 -1.07
N ALA A 237 -10.16 -26.95 -1.01
CA ALA A 237 -10.94 -27.94 -1.74
C ALA A 237 -12.06 -27.26 -2.52
N GLU A 238 -12.33 -27.80 -3.69
CA GLU A 238 -13.32 -27.31 -4.64
C GLU A 238 -14.36 -28.41 -4.89
N ASP A 239 -15.63 -27.99 -4.86
CA ASP A 239 -16.76 -28.82 -5.25
C ASP A 239 -17.37 -28.23 -6.54
N ASP A 240 -17.28 -28.95 -7.63
CA ASP A 240 -17.90 -28.60 -8.91
C ASP A 240 -19.38 -29.07 -9.01
N GLY A 241 -19.87 -29.73 -7.95
CA GLY A 241 -21.19 -30.33 -7.85
C GLY A 241 -21.26 -31.77 -8.33
N LYS A 242 -20.13 -32.36 -8.74
CA LYS A 242 -19.99 -33.79 -9.08
C LYS A 242 -18.90 -34.44 -8.22
N THR A 243 -17.77 -33.73 -8.08
CA THR A 243 -16.61 -34.19 -7.34
C THR A 243 -16.10 -33.09 -6.42
N ILE A 244 -15.48 -33.50 -5.31
CA ILE A 244 -14.73 -32.60 -4.45
C ILE A 244 -13.26 -32.92 -4.61
N THR A 245 -12.46 -31.94 -5.03
CA THR A 245 -11.00 -32.07 -5.16
C THR A 245 -10.32 -31.22 -4.12
N SER A 246 -9.50 -31.85 -3.25
CA SER A 246 -8.66 -31.14 -2.27
C SER A 246 -7.22 -31.02 -2.78
N ARG A 247 -6.61 -29.85 -2.58
CA ARG A 247 -5.23 -29.53 -2.99
C ARG A 247 -4.46 -28.81 -1.88
N GLY A 248 -3.20 -29.11 -1.70
CA GLY A 248 -2.29 -28.50 -0.73
C GLY A 248 -0.86 -28.99 -0.94
N TRP A 249 0.12 -28.51 -0.24
CA TRP A 249 0.09 -27.44 0.74
C TRP A 249 0.65 -26.17 0.10
N TYR A 250 0.01 -25.04 0.38
CA TYR A 250 0.47 -23.73 -0.03
C TYR A 250 1.14 -23.05 1.16
N GLY A 251 2.43 -22.75 1.05
CA GLY A 251 3.19 -22.11 2.13
C GLY A 251 3.08 -20.59 2.07
N ILE A 252 2.51 -19.96 3.11
CA ILE A 252 2.30 -18.52 3.20
C ILE A 252 3.16 -17.96 4.32
N ALA A 253 4.15 -17.12 3.98
CA ALA A 253 5.01 -16.49 4.97
C ALA A 253 4.26 -15.41 5.78
N PRO A 254 4.74 -15.04 6.98
CA PRO A 254 4.18 -13.94 7.76
C PRO A 254 4.01 -12.65 6.93
N GLY A 255 2.86 -12.00 7.06
CA GLY A 255 2.52 -10.77 6.33
C GLY A 255 2.25 -10.94 4.84
N GLN A 256 2.25 -12.16 4.31
CA GLN A 256 1.97 -12.42 2.88
C GLN A 256 0.55 -12.92 2.66
N CYS A 257 0.04 -12.64 1.44
CA CYS A 257 -1.20 -13.21 0.93
C CYS A 257 -0.88 -14.13 -0.26
N GLN A 258 -1.72 -15.16 -0.46
CA GLN A 258 -1.63 -16.10 -1.56
C GLN A 258 -3.02 -16.48 -2.08
N ARG A 259 -3.14 -16.65 -3.40
CA ARG A 259 -4.34 -17.19 -4.04
C ARG A 259 -4.05 -18.61 -4.51
N PRO A 260 -4.86 -19.62 -4.10
CA PRO A 260 -4.83 -20.91 -4.77
C PRO A 260 -5.41 -20.77 -6.18
N ASP A 261 -4.89 -21.54 -7.11
CA ASP A 261 -5.51 -21.70 -8.41
C ASP A 261 -6.79 -22.50 -8.23
N LEU A 262 -7.94 -21.86 -8.42
CA LEU A 262 -9.25 -22.50 -8.41
C LEU A 262 -9.64 -22.84 -9.86
N GLY A 263 -10.24 -24.00 -10.04
CA GLY A 263 -10.84 -24.37 -11.31
C GLY A 263 -11.94 -23.39 -11.75
N THR A 264 -12.43 -23.57 -12.96
CA THR A 264 -13.48 -22.71 -13.52
C THR A 264 -14.79 -22.92 -12.76
N GLN A 265 -15.20 -21.91 -11.97
CA GLN A 265 -16.51 -21.81 -11.30
C GLN A 265 -16.88 -22.97 -10.35
N PRO A 266 -16.14 -23.18 -9.27
CA PRO A 266 -16.55 -24.13 -8.26
C PRO A 266 -17.88 -23.68 -7.61
N LYS A 267 -18.79 -24.63 -7.33
CA LYS A 267 -20.05 -24.35 -6.64
C LYS A 267 -19.81 -24.04 -5.16
N ARG A 268 -18.85 -24.72 -4.55
CA ARG A 268 -18.43 -24.51 -3.16
C ARG A 268 -16.91 -24.57 -3.07
N VAL A 269 -16.37 -23.78 -2.18
CA VAL A 269 -14.94 -23.77 -1.85
C VAL A 269 -14.77 -23.99 -0.37
N PHE A 270 -13.76 -24.77 0.00
CA PHE A 270 -13.43 -25.05 1.40
C PHE A 270 -11.95 -24.72 1.63
N SER A 271 -11.62 -24.29 2.83
CA SER A 271 -10.25 -23.95 3.22
C SER A 271 -9.87 -24.62 4.54
N PHE A 272 -8.64 -25.06 4.62
CA PHE A 272 -7.96 -25.43 5.84
C PHE A 272 -6.58 -24.80 5.87
N ALA A 273 -6.12 -24.41 7.06
CA ALA A 273 -4.76 -23.94 7.23
C ALA A 273 -4.24 -24.28 8.63
N GLU A 274 -2.94 -24.46 8.77
CA GLU A 274 -2.25 -24.67 10.04
C GLU A 274 -0.95 -23.86 10.10
N ALA A 275 -0.62 -23.37 11.29
CA ALA A 275 0.65 -22.72 11.54
C ALA A 275 1.73 -23.77 11.79
N VAL A 276 2.91 -23.56 11.18
CA VAL A 276 4.08 -24.44 11.38
C VAL A 276 5.28 -23.65 11.90
N ASP A 277 6.12 -24.34 12.67
CA ASP A 277 7.40 -23.81 13.14
C ASP A 277 8.49 -23.87 12.05
N GLY A 278 9.70 -23.42 12.37
CA GLY A 278 10.83 -23.42 11.45
C GLY A 278 11.28 -24.82 11.00
N SER A 279 10.83 -25.89 11.66
CA SER A 279 11.06 -27.29 11.29
C SER A 279 9.88 -27.91 10.53
N GLY A 280 8.81 -27.15 10.30
CA GLY A 280 7.60 -27.61 9.61
C GLY A 280 6.61 -28.36 10.51
N ARG A 281 6.78 -28.36 11.84
CA ARG A 281 5.85 -29.01 12.76
C ARG A 281 4.70 -28.07 13.15
N PRO A 282 3.49 -28.62 13.33
CA PRO A 282 2.34 -27.81 13.76
C PRO A 282 2.61 -27.05 15.07
N VAL A 283 2.24 -25.76 15.09
CA VAL A 283 2.34 -24.90 16.26
C VAL A 283 1.14 -25.09 17.16
N SER A 284 1.38 -25.16 18.46
CA SER A 284 0.30 -25.17 19.48
C SER A 284 0.38 -23.96 20.39
N ILE A 285 -0.76 -23.31 20.65
CA ILE A 285 -0.89 -22.23 21.62
C ILE A 285 -1.80 -22.70 22.77
N LYS A 286 -1.30 -22.65 24.01
CA LYS A 286 -2.02 -23.12 25.21
C LYS A 286 -2.55 -24.55 25.05
N GLY A 287 -1.75 -25.45 24.41
CA GLY A 287 -2.08 -26.87 24.21
C GLY A 287 -3.09 -27.14 23.08
N ARG A 288 -3.51 -26.14 22.31
CA ARG A 288 -4.37 -26.31 21.12
C ARG A 288 -3.58 -26.02 19.86
N ALA A 289 -3.74 -26.87 18.84
CA ALA A 289 -3.14 -26.65 17.52
C ALA A 289 -3.65 -25.30 16.95
N LEU A 290 -2.72 -24.52 16.44
CA LEU A 290 -3.05 -23.25 15.77
C LEU A 290 -3.41 -23.56 14.32
N ASN A 291 -4.70 -23.80 14.08
CA ASN A 291 -5.24 -24.09 12.76
C ASN A 291 -6.55 -23.33 12.51
N TRP A 292 -6.91 -23.22 11.25
CA TRP A 292 -8.14 -22.59 10.75
C TRP A 292 -8.82 -23.57 9.82
N GLY A 293 -9.85 -24.20 10.32
CA GLY A 293 -10.61 -25.23 9.63
C GLY A 293 -12.06 -25.27 10.10
N GLY A 294 -12.77 -26.33 9.77
CA GLY A 294 -14.18 -26.50 10.07
C GLY A 294 -14.64 -27.95 10.13
N GLY A 295 -15.93 -28.19 9.98
CA GLY A 295 -16.55 -29.50 10.17
C GLY A 295 -16.58 -30.40 8.93
N THR A 296 -16.15 -29.91 7.73
CA THR A 296 -16.17 -30.73 6.51
C THR A 296 -14.90 -31.56 6.43
N LEU A 297 -15.00 -32.86 6.63
CA LEU A 297 -13.85 -33.79 6.58
C LEU A 297 -13.49 -34.10 5.13
N LEU A 298 -12.26 -33.72 4.72
CA LEU A 298 -11.70 -34.00 3.41
C LEU A 298 -10.30 -34.61 3.55
N CYS A 299 -9.89 -35.39 2.56
CA CYS A 299 -8.61 -36.10 2.59
C CYS A 299 -7.44 -35.17 2.30
N THR A 300 -6.38 -35.29 3.09
CA THR A 300 -5.08 -34.63 2.92
C THR A 300 -3.95 -35.62 3.10
N ARG A 301 -2.71 -35.23 2.82
CA ARG A 301 -1.50 -35.97 3.19
C ARG A 301 -0.36 -34.99 3.50
N ASP A 302 0.72 -35.46 4.12
CA ASP A 302 1.82 -34.63 4.62
C ASP A 302 2.63 -33.91 3.51
N SER A 303 2.67 -34.47 2.31
CA SER A 303 3.35 -33.85 1.17
C SER A 303 2.35 -33.11 0.28
N LYS A 304 2.86 -32.32 -0.70
CA LYS A 304 2.01 -31.68 -1.72
C LYS A 304 1.07 -32.69 -2.37
N PHE A 305 -0.22 -32.31 -2.51
CA PHE A 305 -1.27 -33.24 -2.97
C PHE A 305 -2.34 -32.59 -3.84
N GLU A 306 -2.99 -33.45 -4.61
CA GLU A 306 -4.26 -33.23 -5.28
C GLU A 306 -5.07 -34.52 -5.18
N ILE A 307 -6.23 -34.49 -4.53
CA ILE A 307 -7.06 -35.67 -4.20
C ILE A 307 -8.48 -35.42 -4.66
N GLY A 308 -8.95 -36.14 -5.68
CA GLY A 308 -10.31 -36.00 -6.23
C GLY A 308 -11.33 -36.88 -5.51
N GLU A 309 -10.93 -37.92 -4.79
CA GLU A 309 -11.84 -38.79 -4.06
C GLU A 309 -11.72 -38.52 -2.55
N GLN A 310 -12.83 -38.22 -1.89
CA GLN A 310 -12.86 -37.80 -0.50
C GLN A 310 -13.41 -38.87 0.48
N GLY A 311 -13.78 -40.06 0.00
CA GLY A 311 -14.19 -41.17 0.82
C GLY A 311 -13.03 -41.96 1.39
N ASP A 312 -13.23 -42.58 2.58
CA ASP A 312 -12.30 -43.49 3.25
C ASP A 312 -10.82 -43.02 3.22
N CYS A 313 -10.57 -41.84 3.76
CA CYS A 313 -9.20 -41.28 3.79
C CYS A 313 -8.23 -42.23 4.47
N ALA A 314 -8.59 -42.79 5.62
CA ALA A 314 -7.72 -43.67 6.42
C ALA A 314 -7.37 -44.97 5.70
N GLY A 315 -8.33 -45.64 5.07
CA GLY A 315 -8.10 -46.88 4.31
C GLY A 315 -7.21 -46.67 3.09
N ARG A 316 -7.04 -45.41 2.65
CA ARG A 316 -6.18 -45.00 1.54
C ARG A 316 -4.83 -44.41 1.99
N GLY A 317 -4.53 -44.50 3.30
CA GLY A 317 -3.28 -43.93 3.85
C GLY A 317 -3.27 -42.38 3.84
N LEU A 318 -4.44 -41.76 3.86
CA LEU A 318 -4.62 -40.31 3.88
C LEU A 318 -5.16 -39.85 5.23
N THR A 319 -5.02 -38.56 5.53
CA THR A 319 -5.56 -37.97 6.77
C THR A 319 -6.89 -37.30 6.50
N ALA A 320 -7.89 -37.53 7.34
CA ALA A 320 -9.14 -36.79 7.32
C ALA A 320 -8.98 -35.46 8.06
N THR A 321 -9.03 -34.36 7.33
CA THR A 321 -8.80 -32.99 7.83
C THR A 321 -10.08 -32.18 7.75
N GLY A 322 -10.37 -31.39 8.79
CA GLY A 322 -11.57 -30.56 8.88
C GLY A 322 -11.42 -29.24 8.13
N PHE A 323 -12.08 -29.10 7.00
CA PHE A 323 -12.12 -27.85 6.20
C PHE A 323 -13.33 -27.01 6.57
N ALA A 324 -13.18 -25.68 6.54
CA ALA A 324 -14.26 -24.71 6.64
C ALA A 324 -14.78 -24.32 5.26
N ALA A 325 -16.10 -24.24 5.10
CA ALA A 325 -16.69 -23.66 3.89
C ALA A 325 -16.35 -22.15 3.81
N VAL A 326 -16.01 -21.67 2.62
CA VAL A 326 -15.65 -20.28 2.36
C VAL A 326 -16.72 -19.63 1.48
N ASP A 327 -17.24 -18.51 1.95
CA ASP A 327 -18.09 -17.65 1.13
C ASP A 327 -17.19 -16.72 0.29
N LEU A 328 -17.28 -16.86 -1.03
CA LEU A 328 -16.53 -16.04 -1.98
C LEU A 328 -17.30 -14.81 -2.45
N SER A 329 -18.55 -14.65 -2.02
CA SER A 329 -19.46 -13.60 -2.53
C SER A 329 -19.04 -12.19 -2.09
N ASP A 330 -18.41 -12.06 -0.92
CA ASP A 330 -17.96 -10.76 -0.40
C ASP A 330 -16.60 -10.30 -0.93
N GLY A 331 -15.88 -11.17 -1.65
CA GLY A 331 -14.58 -10.89 -2.26
C GLY A 331 -13.46 -10.57 -1.26
N LYS A 332 -13.68 -10.75 0.04
CA LYS A 332 -12.69 -10.44 1.07
C LYS A 332 -11.67 -11.57 1.22
N PRO A 333 -10.41 -11.23 1.51
CA PRO A 333 -9.41 -12.23 1.84
C PRO A 333 -9.74 -12.94 3.16
N LEU A 334 -9.55 -14.26 3.19
CA LEU A 334 -9.57 -15.05 4.41
C LEU A 334 -8.25 -14.80 5.17
N ARG A 335 -8.34 -14.21 6.37
CA ARG A 335 -7.18 -13.85 7.17
C ARG A 335 -6.93 -14.84 8.28
N PHE A 336 -5.71 -15.34 8.37
CA PHE A 336 -5.23 -16.17 9.45
C PHE A 336 -4.61 -15.30 10.53
N THR A 337 -5.25 -15.22 11.69
CA THR A 337 -4.83 -14.40 12.84
C THR A 337 -4.56 -15.27 14.05
N THR A 338 -3.67 -14.87 14.94
CA THR A 338 -3.52 -15.53 16.26
C THR A 338 -4.64 -15.08 17.20
N PRO A 339 -5.20 -15.98 18.03
CA PRO A 339 -6.20 -15.62 19.03
C PRO A 339 -5.68 -14.65 20.08
#